data_e06afec78382447f7753889828f3b348
#
_entry.id   e06afec78382447f7753889828f3b348
#
_cell.length_a   1.000
_cell.length_b   1.000
_cell.length_c   1.000
_cell.angle_alpha   90.00
_cell.angle_beta   90.00
_cell.angle_gamma   90.00
#
_symmetry.space_group_name_H-M   'P 1'
#
loop_
_entity.id
_entity.type
_entity.pdbx_description
1 polymer ?
#
loop_
_entity_poly.entity_id
_entity_poly.type
_entity_poly.pdbx_seq_one_letter_code
_entity_poly.pdbx_strand_id
1 'polypeptide(L)'
;MTDSLQALFRPSRLAVIGASAKPEKMGFQIFKNILDAGFEGQVIPVNPKGETILGVPSVKSVDEIPSGTDLAVVIIPAPSVPAAILQLGERKVRAAIVITGGFAESGADGARLQEQVAGNAVRCGIRLVGPNCQGVNYPYHGLCASWPLITRRGAMAIASQSGTVGAALADWASEEKLGFSAFVSMGNRADVDEADLIEFFASDPNTKVITLYIEGVKDARKFLAAVKKCGKPIVIFKAGRTEQGRKAAESHTRSLAGKDEIYDAVFRQFRIHRAGS
;
A
#
# COMPACT_ATOMS: atom_id res chain seq x y z
N MET A 1 -4.31 -17.91 -3.60
CA MET A 1 -3.62 -16.76 -2.99
C MET A 1 -3.82 -15.44 -3.75
N THR A 2 -3.85 -15.41 -5.08
CA THR A 2 -4.18 -14.19 -5.88
C THR A 2 -5.54 -13.59 -5.56
N ASP A 3 -6.49 -14.39 -5.12
CA ASP A 3 -7.84 -13.94 -4.76
C ASP A 3 -7.87 -13.07 -3.49
N SER A 4 -6.90 -13.22 -2.59
CA SER A 4 -6.86 -12.49 -1.32
C SER A 4 -6.57 -10.99 -1.46
N LEU A 5 -5.99 -10.54 -2.58
CA LEU A 5 -5.70 -9.12 -2.84
C LEU A 5 -6.70 -8.46 -3.82
N GLN A 6 -7.70 -9.20 -4.33
CA GLN A 6 -8.69 -8.62 -5.25
C GLN A 6 -9.45 -7.45 -4.60
N ALA A 7 -9.82 -7.59 -3.32
CA ALA A 7 -10.49 -6.54 -2.57
C ALA A 7 -9.65 -5.26 -2.42
N LEU A 8 -8.32 -5.38 -2.45
CA LEU A 8 -7.38 -4.26 -2.36
C LEU A 8 -7.32 -3.45 -3.66
N PHE A 9 -7.34 -4.13 -4.83
CA PHE A 9 -7.13 -3.47 -6.12
C PHE A 9 -8.42 -3.25 -6.92
N ARG A 10 -9.43 -4.07 -6.69
CA ARG A 10 -10.71 -4.04 -7.44
C ARG A 10 -11.91 -4.07 -6.50
N PRO A 11 -11.99 -3.15 -5.52
CA PRO A 11 -13.14 -3.09 -4.64
C PRO A 11 -14.38 -2.60 -5.40
N SER A 12 -15.55 -3.16 -5.10
CA SER A 12 -16.84 -2.60 -5.53
C SER A 12 -17.35 -1.55 -4.55
N ARG A 13 -16.90 -1.65 -3.29
CA ARG A 13 -17.27 -0.71 -2.22
C ARG A 13 -16.05 -0.44 -1.35
N LEU A 14 -15.79 0.82 -1.08
CA LEU A 14 -14.73 1.23 -0.17
C LEU A 14 -15.22 2.24 0.88
N ALA A 15 -14.65 2.19 2.07
CA ALA A 15 -14.88 3.16 3.13
C ALA A 15 -13.60 3.96 3.42
N VAL A 16 -13.73 5.27 3.68
CA VAL A 16 -12.61 6.14 4.08
C VAL A 16 -12.80 6.54 5.54
N ILE A 17 -12.06 5.88 6.43
CA ILE A 17 -12.12 6.09 7.87
C ILE A 17 -11.25 7.29 8.26
N GLY A 18 -11.86 8.35 8.72
CA GLY A 18 -11.18 9.64 8.96
C GLY A 18 -11.26 10.59 7.77
N ALA A 19 -12.24 10.39 6.89
CA ALA A 19 -12.58 11.37 5.86
C ALA A 19 -12.87 12.73 6.50
N SER A 20 -12.56 13.84 5.82
CA SER A 20 -12.66 15.18 6.34
C SER A 20 -13.26 16.14 5.32
N ALA A 21 -14.08 17.10 5.79
CA ALA A 21 -14.52 18.21 4.95
C ALA A 21 -13.48 19.34 4.85
N LYS A 22 -12.37 19.27 5.62
CA LYS A 22 -11.33 20.29 5.65
C LYS A 22 -10.25 20.00 4.61
N PRO A 23 -10.03 20.88 3.59
CA PRO A 23 -9.10 20.65 2.49
C PRO A 23 -7.64 20.39 2.90
N GLU A 24 -7.20 20.96 4.01
CA GLU A 24 -5.83 20.80 4.54
C GLU A 24 -5.59 19.43 5.19
N LYS A 25 -6.61 18.63 5.37
CA LYS A 25 -6.52 17.32 6.00
C LYS A 25 -6.26 16.22 4.95
N MET A 26 -5.41 15.26 5.30
CA MET A 26 -5.13 14.10 4.45
C MET A 26 -6.40 13.30 4.11
N GLY A 27 -7.33 13.18 5.05
CA GLY A 27 -8.60 12.50 4.82
C GLY A 27 -9.48 13.16 3.74
N PHE A 28 -9.38 14.49 3.59
CA PHE A 28 -10.01 15.20 2.47
C PHE A 28 -9.31 14.89 1.15
N GLN A 29 -7.98 15.00 1.14
CA GLN A 29 -7.20 14.85 -0.09
C GLN A 29 -7.35 13.43 -0.69
N ILE A 30 -7.24 12.40 0.14
CA ILE A 30 -7.38 11.02 -0.33
C ILE A 30 -8.81 10.74 -0.79
N PHE A 31 -9.82 11.22 -0.04
CA PHE A 31 -11.21 11.08 -0.45
C PHE A 31 -11.48 11.77 -1.80
N LYS A 32 -10.95 12.98 -1.98
CA LYS A 32 -11.00 13.72 -3.24
C LYS A 32 -10.32 12.94 -4.37
N ASN A 33 -9.12 12.40 -4.16
CA ASN A 33 -8.39 11.65 -5.16
C ASN A 33 -9.16 10.40 -5.63
N ILE A 34 -9.87 9.71 -4.72
CA ILE A 34 -10.73 8.57 -5.09
C ILE A 34 -11.85 9.01 -6.04
N LEU A 35 -12.49 10.14 -5.76
CA LEU A 35 -13.56 10.68 -6.61
C LEU A 35 -13.01 11.20 -7.94
N ASP A 36 -11.92 11.96 -7.93
CA ASP A 36 -11.29 12.53 -9.13
C ASP A 36 -10.74 11.46 -10.08
N ALA A 37 -10.32 10.31 -9.55
CA ALA A 37 -9.84 9.20 -10.36
C ALA A 37 -10.97 8.46 -11.11
N GLY A 38 -12.23 8.80 -10.84
CA GLY A 38 -13.38 8.18 -11.48
C GLY A 38 -13.68 6.78 -10.99
N PHE A 39 -13.51 6.54 -9.69
CA PHE A 39 -13.89 5.27 -9.08
C PHE A 39 -15.41 5.05 -9.22
N GLU A 40 -15.79 3.99 -9.93
CA GLU A 40 -17.20 3.71 -10.24
C GLU A 40 -17.94 2.97 -9.12
N GLY A 41 -17.21 2.46 -8.11
CA GLY A 41 -17.79 1.77 -6.95
C GLY A 41 -18.40 2.73 -5.93
N GLN A 42 -19.01 2.17 -4.90
CA GLN A 42 -19.56 2.96 -3.80
C GLN A 42 -18.45 3.43 -2.86
N VAL A 43 -18.38 4.75 -2.61
CA VAL A 43 -17.44 5.35 -1.65
C VAL A 43 -18.21 5.84 -0.43
N ILE A 44 -17.76 5.44 0.76
CA ILE A 44 -18.42 5.75 2.04
C ILE A 44 -17.44 6.53 2.92
N PRO A 45 -17.59 7.86 3.05
CA PRO A 45 -16.81 8.61 4.01
C PRO A 45 -17.29 8.32 5.43
N VAL A 46 -16.35 8.09 6.36
CA VAL A 46 -16.62 7.91 7.78
C VAL A 46 -16.03 9.10 8.53
N ASN A 47 -16.91 9.90 9.16
CA ASN A 47 -16.54 11.10 9.92
C ASN A 47 -17.44 11.24 11.15
N PRO A 48 -16.90 11.34 12.38
CA PRO A 48 -17.71 11.39 13.61
C PRO A 48 -18.74 12.51 13.66
N LYS A 49 -18.56 13.58 12.88
CA LYS A 49 -19.50 14.69 12.81
C LYS A 49 -20.70 14.44 11.88
N GLY A 50 -20.64 13.42 11.02
CA GLY A 50 -21.69 13.16 10.04
C GLY A 50 -21.80 14.24 8.96
N GLU A 51 -20.69 14.93 8.65
CA GLU A 51 -20.67 16.02 7.65
C GLU A 51 -20.79 15.47 6.24
N THR A 52 -21.37 16.23 5.33
CA THR A 52 -21.29 15.95 3.89
C THR A 52 -19.91 16.38 3.37
N ILE A 53 -19.19 15.46 2.72
CA ILE A 53 -17.84 15.69 2.22
C ILE A 53 -17.86 15.57 0.70
N LEU A 54 -17.49 16.63 -0.02
CA LEU A 54 -17.52 16.70 -1.49
C LEU A 54 -18.84 16.17 -2.09
N GLY A 55 -19.99 16.53 -1.46
CA GLY A 55 -21.31 16.11 -1.90
C GLY A 55 -21.74 14.71 -1.46
N VAL A 56 -20.90 13.94 -0.78
CA VAL A 56 -21.21 12.59 -0.30
C VAL A 56 -21.52 12.65 1.21
N PRO A 57 -22.71 12.20 1.66
CA PRO A 57 -23.04 12.11 3.09
C PRO A 57 -22.09 11.12 3.80
N SER A 58 -21.54 11.51 4.95
CA SER A 58 -20.73 10.60 5.75
C SER A 58 -21.55 9.85 6.80
N VAL A 59 -21.14 8.64 7.09
CA VAL A 59 -21.58 7.92 8.30
C VAL A 59 -20.68 8.32 9.48
N LYS A 60 -21.19 8.17 10.72
CA LYS A 60 -20.50 8.67 11.92
C LYS A 60 -19.48 7.71 12.49
N SER A 61 -19.65 6.41 12.25
CA SER A 61 -18.80 5.36 12.81
C SER A 61 -18.56 4.22 11.82
N VAL A 62 -17.57 3.38 12.11
CA VAL A 62 -17.29 2.15 11.33
C VAL A 62 -18.48 1.19 11.39
N ASP A 63 -19.25 1.19 12.48
CA ASP A 63 -20.39 0.29 12.66
C ASP A 63 -21.56 0.60 11.71
N GLU A 64 -21.57 1.79 11.13
CA GLU A 64 -22.60 2.21 10.17
C GLU A 64 -22.24 1.88 8.71
N ILE A 65 -21.02 1.43 8.43
CA ILE A 65 -20.68 1.03 7.06
C ILE A 65 -21.40 -0.28 6.69
N PRO A 66 -21.83 -0.46 5.43
CA PRO A 66 -22.47 -1.70 5.00
C PRO A 66 -21.56 -2.91 5.20
N SER A 67 -22.12 -3.99 5.74
CA SER A 67 -21.39 -5.25 5.88
C SER A 67 -20.93 -5.79 4.51
N GLY A 68 -19.74 -6.36 4.46
CA GLY A 68 -19.13 -6.84 3.21
C GLY A 68 -18.55 -5.72 2.34
N THR A 69 -18.26 -4.55 2.91
CA THR A 69 -17.42 -3.53 2.26
C THR A 69 -16.05 -4.13 1.94
N ASP A 70 -15.57 -3.96 0.71
CA ASP A 70 -14.37 -4.65 0.22
C ASP A 70 -13.09 -4.08 0.83
N LEU A 71 -12.98 -2.75 0.84
CA LEU A 71 -11.78 -2.02 1.19
C LEU A 71 -12.06 -0.92 2.22
N ALA A 72 -11.18 -0.78 3.20
CA ALA A 72 -11.14 0.38 4.08
C ALA A 72 -9.82 1.14 3.92
N VAL A 73 -9.89 2.47 3.75
CA VAL A 73 -8.73 3.37 3.81
C VAL A 73 -8.76 4.05 5.16
N VAL A 74 -7.74 3.82 6.00
CA VAL A 74 -7.71 4.22 7.40
C VAL A 74 -6.74 5.40 7.59
N ILE A 75 -7.29 6.55 8.02
CA ILE A 75 -6.58 7.84 8.14
C ILE A 75 -6.97 8.48 9.50
N ILE A 76 -6.86 7.72 10.57
CA ILE A 76 -7.15 8.15 11.94
C ILE A 76 -5.88 8.04 12.79
N PRO A 77 -5.80 8.70 13.96
CA PRO A 77 -4.64 8.61 14.84
C PRO A 77 -4.24 7.17 15.17
N ALA A 78 -2.95 6.87 15.16
CA ALA A 78 -2.41 5.52 15.33
C ALA A 78 -2.98 4.75 16.54
N PRO A 79 -3.16 5.33 17.73
CA PRO A 79 -3.73 4.61 18.87
C PRO A 79 -5.16 4.10 18.65
N SER A 80 -5.90 4.69 17.71
CA SER A 80 -7.28 4.29 17.40
C SER A 80 -7.35 3.18 16.34
N VAL A 81 -6.27 2.92 15.61
CA VAL A 81 -6.27 1.98 14.49
C VAL A 81 -6.54 0.53 14.92
N PRO A 82 -5.96 -0.01 16.03
CA PRO A 82 -6.23 -1.39 16.44
C PRO A 82 -7.72 -1.68 16.67
N ALA A 83 -8.43 -0.76 17.31
CA ALA A 83 -9.88 -0.88 17.54
C ALA A 83 -10.66 -0.79 16.22
N ALA A 84 -10.30 0.14 15.35
CA ALA A 84 -10.94 0.27 14.04
C ALA A 84 -10.78 -1.00 13.18
N ILE A 85 -9.63 -1.68 13.21
CA ILE A 85 -9.43 -2.96 12.49
C ILE A 85 -10.39 -4.04 13.01
N LEU A 86 -10.64 -4.11 14.32
CA LEU A 86 -11.62 -5.05 14.88
C LEU A 86 -13.04 -4.75 14.40
N GLN A 87 -13.46 -3.49 14.47
CA GLN A 87 -14.77 -3.05 13.96
C GLN A 87 -14.92 -3.33 12.45
N LEU A 88 -13.85 -3.11 11.66
CA LEU A 88 -13.83 -3.48 10.23
C LEU A 88 -14.02 -4.99 10.03
N GLY A 89 -13.44 -5.81 10.91
CA GLY A 89 -13.64 -7.27 10.92
C GLY A 89 -15.10 -7.65 11.17
N GLU A 90 -15.76 -7.02 12.15
CA GLU A 90 -17.20 -7.22 12.44
C GLU A 90 -18.07 -6.84 11.22
N ARG A 91 -17.64 -5.85 10.45
CA ARG A 91 -18.30 -5.45 9.19
C ARG A 91 -17.88 -6.31 7.99
N LYS A 92 -17.09 -7.36 8.18
CA LYS A 92 -16.60 -8.29 7.14
C LYS A 92 -15.84 -7.59 6.02
N VAL A 93 -15.06 -6.55 6.36
CA VAL A 93 -14.16 -5.89 5.43
C VAL A 93 -13.00 -6.85 5.10
N ARG A 94 -12.63 -6.94 3.82
CA ARG A 94 -11.64 -7.91 3.35
C ARG A 94 -10.22 -7.35 3.24
N ALA A 95 -10.10 -6.04 3.00
CA ALA A 95 -8.80 -5.38 2.86
C ALA A 95 -8.77 -4.02 3.55
N ALA A 96 -7.61 -3.61 4.04
CA ALA A 96 -7.39 -2.30 4.62
C ALA A 96 -6.08 -1.68 4.12
N ILE A 97 -6.09 -0.36 3.88
CA ILE A 97 -4.91 0.47 3.64
C ILE A 97 -4.77 1.39 4.84
N VAL A 98 -3.72 1.23 5.64
CA VAL A 98 -3.46 2.09 6.81
C VAL A 98 -2.42 3.14 6.44
N ILE A 99 -2.90 4.35 6.12
CA ILE A 99 -2.06 5.48 5.71
C ILE A 99 -1.28 6.03 6.90
N THR A 100 -1.92 6.08 8.05
CA THR A 100 -1.41 6.66 9.29
C THR A 100 -0.03 6.14 9.66
N GLY A 101 0.87 7.08 10.04
CA GLY A 101 2.15 6.79 10.70
C GLY A 101 2.03 6.80 12.23
N GLY A 102 3.16 6.59 12.93
CA GLY A 102 3.21 6.49 14.40
C GLY A 102 3.27 5.05 14.90
N PHE A 103 3.79 4.14 14.07
CA PHE A 103 3.96 2.72 14.35
C PHE A 103 5.43 2.35 14.56
N ALA A 104 5.89 1.23 14.02
CA ALA A 104 7.25 0.72 14.27
C ALA A 104 8.37 1.72 13.96
N GLU A 105 8.17 2.62 13.00
CA GLU A 105 9.09 3.70 12.66
C GLU A 105 9.25 4.70 13.81
N SER A 106 8.26 4.82 14.70
CA SER A 106 8.28 5.77 15.82
C SER A 106 8.87 5.22 17.11
N GLY A 107 9.29 3.93 17.15
CA GLY A 107 9.92 3.33 18.30
C GLY A 107 9.18 2.13 18.90
N ALA A 108 9.55 1.73 20.12
CA ALA A 108 9.08 0.49 20.72
C ALA A 108 7.56 0.48 20.98
N ASP A 109 6.99 1.59 21.40
CA ASP A 109 5.53 1.70 21.62
C ASP A 109 4.76 1.60 20.30
N GLY A 110 5.27 2.27 19.27
CA GLY A 110 4.72 2.17 17.93
C GLY A 110 4.84 0.76 17.34
N ALA A 111 5.94 0.05 17.62
CA ALA A 111 6.11 -1.33 17.20
C ALA A 111 5.06 -2.26 17.83
N ARG A 112 4.81 -2.12 19.15
CA ARG A 112 3.74 -2.85 19.84
C ARG A 112 2.36 -2.56 19.24
N LEU A 113 2.11 -1.32 18.91
CA LEU A 113 0.86 -0.91 18.27
C LEU A 113 0.70 -1.54 16.88
N GLN A 114 1.77 -1.62 16.10
CA GLN A 114 1.79 -2.30 14.80
C GLN A 114 1.52 -3.79 14.92
N GLU A 115 2.10 -4.46 15.92
CA GLU A 115 1.84 -5.88 16.20
C GLU A 115 0.36 -6.13 16.54
N GLN A 116 -0.26 -5.23 17.31
CA GLN A 116 -1.69 -5.30 17.60
C GLN A 116 -2.54 -5.15 16.33
N VAL A 117 -2.21 -4.18 15.46
CA VAL A 117 -2.90 -3.97 14.17
C VAL A 117 -2.77 -5.19 13.28
N ALA A 118 -1.56 -5.74 13.12
CA ALA A 118 -1.30 -6.93 12.31
C ALA A 118 -2.04 -8.16 12.88
N GLY A 119 -1.96 -8.39 14.18
CA GLY A 119 -2.66 -9.50 14.85
C GLY A 119 -4.19 -9.40 14.72
N ASN A 120 -4.74 -8.18 14.84
CA ASN A 120 -6.17 -7.95 14.64
C ASN A 120 -6.58 -8.21 13.18
N ALA A 121 -5.78 -7.75 12.21
CA ALA A 121 -6.04 -7.97 10.79
C ALA A 121 -6.05 -9.48 10.44
N VAL A 122 -5.07 -10.23 10.91
CA VAL A 122 -5.02 -11.70 10.75
C VAL A 122 -6.24 -12.36 11.36
N ARG A 123 -6.62 -12.00 12.61
CA ARG A 123 -7.78 -12.55 13.31
C ARG A 123 -9.10 -12.30 12.58
N CYS A 124 -9.21 -11.14 11.93
CA CYS A 124 -10.39 -10.72 11.17
C CYS A 124 -10.37 -11.16 9.71
N GLY A 125 -9.29 -11.78 9.23
CA GLY A 125 -9.12 -12.16 7.83
C GLY A 125 -8.97 -10.96 6.88
N ILE A 126 -8.48 -9.82 7.38
CA ILE A 126 -8.27 -8.58 6.62
C ILE A 126 -6.84 -8.57 6.07
N ARG A 127 -6.68 -8.40 4.76
CA ARG A 127 -5.36 -8.13 4.15
C ARG A 127 -5.01 -6.64 4.32
N LEU A 128 -3.80 -6.33 4.78
CA LEU A 128 -3.43 -4.99 5.20
C LEU A 128 -2.19 -4.47 4.48
N VAL A 129 -2.31 -3.30 3.83
CA VAL A 129 -1.18 -2.51 3.30
C VAL A 129 -0.82 -1.40 4.28
N GLY A 130 0.46 -1.20 4.51
CA GLY A 130 0.97 -0.26 5.50
C GLY A 130 1.33 -0.96 6.82
N PRO A 131 1.14 -0.29 7.98
CA PRO A 131 0.84 1.13 8.15
C PRO A 131 1.96 2.05 7.64
N ASN A 132 1.78 3.38 7.82
CA ASN A 132 2.77 4.38 7.41
C ASN A 132 3.07 4.32 5.90
N CYS A 133 2.03 4.37 5.09
CA CYS A 133 2.12 4.29 3.63
C CYS A 133 1.41 5.46 2.96
N GLN A 134 1.65 5.65 1.67
CA GLN A 134 0.95 6.67 0.88
C GLN A 134 -0.29 6.12 0.15
N GLY A 135 -0.53 4.82 0.23
CA GLY A 135 -1.72 4.20 -0.32
C GLY A 135 -1.51 3.35 -1.55
N VAL A 136 -2.62 3.06 -2.24
CA VAL A 136 -2.70 2.15 -3.37
C VAL A 136 -3.48 2.81 -4.51
N ASN A 137 -2.97 2.65 -5.74
CA ASN A 137 -3.64 3.04 -6.98
C ASN A 137 -3.74 1.86 -7.93
N TYR A 138 -4.89 1.76 -8.59
CA TYR A 138 -5.12 0.83 -9.68
C TYR A 138 -5.97 1.51 -10.76
N PRO A 139 -5.35 2.23 -11.70
CA PRO A 139 -6.04 3.09 -12.68
C PRO A 139 -7.04 2.36 -13.58
N TYR A 140 -6.84 1.05 -13.82
CA TYR A 140 -7.78 0.25 -14.60
C TYR A 140 -9.13 0.02 -13.91
N HIS A 141 -9.23 0.26 -12.62
CA HIS A 141 -10.45 0.23 -11.81
C HIS A 141 -10.87 1.62 -11.31
N GLY A 142 -10.24 2.68 -11.81
CA GLY A 142 -10.45 4.04 -11.31
C GLY A 142 -10.03 4.23 -9.85
N LEU A 143 -9.32 3.29 -9.24
CA LEU A 143 -8.94 3.37 -7.83
C LEU A 143 -7.72 4.26 -7.63
N CYS A 144 -7.87 5.33 -6.86
CA CYS A 144 -6.77 6.17 -6.36
C CYS A 144 -6.91 6.39 -4.85
N ALA A 145 -6.71 5.32 -4.08
CA ALA A 145 -6.74 5.36 -2.61
C ALA A 145 -5.37 5.73 -2.05
N SER A 146 -4.83 6.87 -2.49
CA SER A 146 -3.47 7.32 -2.14
C SER A 146 -3.32 8.84 -2.14
N TRP A 147 -2.20 9.29 -1.56
CA TRP A 147 -1.80 10.71 -1.62
C TRP A 147 -1.51 11.18 -3.06
N PRO A 148 -0.59 10.55 -3.86
CA PRO A 148 -0.38 11.00 -5.23
C PRO A 148 -1.59 10.62 -6.11
N LEU A 149 -2.08 11.59 -6.89
CA LEU A 149 -3.14 11.34 -7.86
C LEU A 149 -2.55 10.65 -9.09
N ILE A 150 -2.84 9.36 -9.25
CA ILE A 150 -2.36 8.55 -10.37
C ILE A 150 -3.59 8.00 -11.13
N THR A 151 -3.83 8.51 -12.32
CA THR A 151 -5.00 8.13 -13.13
C THR A 151 -4.62 7.55 -14.49
N ARG A 152 -3.39 7.82 -14.98
CA ARG A 152 -2.96 7.36 -16.31
C ARG A 152 -2.72 5.86 -16.31
N ARG A 153 -3.45 5.16 -17.17
CA ARG A 153 -3.31 3.73 -17.41
C ARG A 153 -2.04 3.42 -18.19
N GLY A 154 -1.36 2.34 -17.81
CA GLY A 154 -0.15 1.84 -18.45
C GLY A 154 0.18 0.43 -18.02
N ALA A 155 1.34 -0.06 -18.41
CA ALA A 155 1.70 -1.47 -18.24
C ALA A 155 2.66 -1.74 -17.07
N MET A 156 3.08 -0.70 -16.34
CA MET A 156 4.06 -0.80 -15.26
C MET A 156 3.36 -0.84 -13.90
N ALA A 157 3.61 -1.88 -13.11
CA ALA A 157 3.29 -1.89 -11.68
C ALA A 157 4.49 -1.41 -10.87
N ILE A 158 4.26 -0.48 -9.93
CA ILE A 158 5.27 -0.03 -8.98
C ILE A 158 4.85 -0.41 -7.57
N ALA A 159 5.77 -1.03 -6.81
CA ALA A 159 5.64 -1.18 -5.38
C ALA A 159 6.89 -0.62 -4.68
N SER A 160 6.67 0.29 -3.73
CA SER A 160 7.76 1.00 -3.04
C SER A 160 7.67 0.83 -1.53
N GLN A 161 8.77 0.49 -0.89
CA GLN A 161 8.89 0.48 0.57
C GLN A 161 9.03 1.91 1.12
N SER A 162 9.61 2.82 0.34
CA SER A 162 9.67 4.24 0.67
C SER A 162 8.52 5.01 0.02
N GLY A 163 7.71 5.69 0.83
CA GLY A 163 6.65 6.56 0.32
C GLY A 163 7.22 7.69 -0.53
N THR A 164 8.27 8.37 -0.05
CA THR A 164 8.89 9.50 -0.75
C THR A 164 9.47 9.09 -2.11
N VAL A 165 10.21 7.97 -2.18
CA VAL A 165 10.76 7.48 -3.45
C VAL A 165 9.64 7.03 -4.38
N GLY A 166 8.61 6.37 -3.86
CA GLY A 166 7.45 5.99 -4.65
C GLY A 166 6.74 7.19 -5.27
N ALA A 167 6.51 8.26 -4.47
CA ALA A 167 5.89 9.48 -4.97
C ALA A 167 6.76 10.19 -6.03
N ALA A 168 8.07 10.29 -5.80
CA ALA A 168 8.99 10.89 -6.76
C ALA A 168 9.02 10.12 -8.09
N LEU A 169 8.99 8.78 -8.05
CA LEU A 169 8.89 7.95 -9.25
C LEU A 169 7.55 8.14 -9.97
N ALA A 170 6.45 8.29 -9.23
CA ALA A 170 5.14 8.54 -9.81
C ALA A 170 5.06 9.92 -10.48
N ASP A 171 5.65 10.93 -9.86
CA ASP A 171 5.72 12.29 -10.36
C ASP A 171 6.55 12.37 -11.66
N TRP A 172 7.77 11.80 -11.61
CA TRP A 172 8.62 11.70 -12.80
C TRP A 172 7.92 10.95 -13.94
N ALA A 173 7.30 9.81 -13.66
CA ALA A 173 6.58 9.05 -14.67
C ALA A 173 5.39 9.84 -15.26
N SER A 174 4.74 10.68 -14.46
CA SER A 174 3.67 11.58 -14.94
C SER A 174 4.22 12.62 -15.93
N GLU A 175 5.37 13.24 -15.64
CA GLU A 175 6.06 14.18 -16.53
C GLU A 175 6.45 13.50 -17.85
N GLU A 176 7.00 12.29 -17.79
CA GLU A 176 7.37 11.46 -18.95
C GLU A 176 6.15 10.84 -19.66
N LYS A 177 4.94 11.16 -19.21
CA LYS A 177 3.69 10.60 -19.74
C LYS A 177 3.61 9.08 -19.69
N LEU A 178 4.31 8.44 -18.76
CA LEU A 178 4.21 7.04 -18.48
C LEU A 178 2.96 6.76 -17.63
N GLY A 179 2.29 5.64 -17.91
CA GLY A 179 1.13 5.20 -17.13
C GLY A 179 1.46 3.98 -16.28
N PHE A 180 0.57 3.72 -15.32
CA PHE A 180 0.71 2.60 -14.40
C PHE A 180 -0.42 1.58 -14.56
N SER A 181 -0.10 0.30 -14.36
CA SER A 181 -1.12 -0.69 -14.04
C SER A 181 -1.50 -0.63 -12.57
N ALA A 182 -0.51 -0.46 -11.70
CA ALA A 182 -0.71 -0.28 -10.26
C ALA A 182 0.43 0.55 -9.66
N PHE A 183 0.12 1.24 -8.55
CA PHE A 183 1.10 1.87 -7.67
C PHE A 183 0.76 1.48 -6.23
N VAL A 184 1.74 0.99 -5.48
CA VAL A 184 1.60 0.60 -4.07
C VAL A 184 2.74 1.18 -3.25
N SER A 185 2.40 2.05 -2.30
CA SER A 185 3.31 2.40 -1.21
C SER A 185 3.12 1.39 -0.08
N MET A 186 4.12 0.56 0.18
CA MET A 186 3.98 -0.56 1.12
C MET A 186 4.10 -0.15 2.59
N GLY A 187 4.76 0.98 2.87
CA GLY A 187 5.01 1.45 4.24
C GLY A 187 5.78 0.42 5.07
N ASN A 188 5.33 0.19 6.31
CA ASN A 188 5.99 -0.72 7.26
C ASN A 188 5.81 -2.22 6.93
N ARG A 189 4.95 -2.57 5.98
CA ARG A 189 4.70 -3.96 5.54
C ARG A 189 4.31 -4.88 6.70
N ALA A 190 3.26 -4.51 7.43
CA ALA A 190 2.80 -5.31 8.57
C ALA A 190 2.17 -6.65 8.16
N ASP A 191 1.56 -6.72 6.96
CA ASP A 191 1.01 -7.93 6.35
C ASP A 191 1.45 -8.07 4.90
N VAL A 192 0.87 -7.28 3.98
CA VAL A 192 1.18 -7.36 2.54
C VAL A 192 2.63 -6.90 2.31
N ASP A 193 3.41 -7.77 1.67
CA ASP A 193 4.81 -7.54 1.34
C ASP A 193 5.07 -7.58 -0.18
N GLU A 194 6.34 -7.44 -0.55
CA GLU A 194 6.79 -7.46 -1.94
C GLU A 194 6.47 -8.79 -2.65
N ALA A 195 6.47 -9.91 -1.95
CA ALA A 195 6.17 -11.21 -2.54
C ALA A 195 4.70 -11.35 -2.89
N ASP A 196 3.79 -10.91 -1.99
CA ASP A 196 2.36 -10.88 -2.25
C ASP A 196 2.02 -10.02 -3.48
N LEU A 197 2.70 -8.87 -3.61
CA LEU A 197 2.50 -7.96 -4.73
C LEU A 197 3.06 -8.53 -6.04
N ILE A 198 4.23 -9.19 -6.02
CA ILE A 198 4.76 -9.90 -7.20
C ILE A 198 3.75 -10.97 -7.66
N GLU A 199 3.21 -11.79 -6.75
CA GLU A 199 2.23 -12.82 -7.10
C GLU A 199 0.95 -12.23 -7.72
N PHE A 200 0.44 -11.13 -7.15
CA PHE A 200 -0.72 -10.43 -7.70
C PHE A 200 -0.42 -9.86 -9.10
N PHE A 201 0.66 -9.10 -9.26
CA PHE A 201 1.02 -8.47 -10.52
C PHE A 201 1.42 -9.48 -11.60
N ALA A 202 1.98 -10.63 -11.22
CA ALA A 202 2.27 -11.71 -12.15
C ALA A 202 1.01 -12.21 -12.87
N SER A 203 -0.12 -12.28 -12.17
CA SER A 203 -1.41 -12.71 -12.71
C SER A 203 -2.25 -11.58 -13.31
N ASP A 204 -1.95 -10.31 -13.01
CA ASP A 204 -2.71 -9.17 -13.50
C ASP A 204 -2.50 -8.94 -15.01
N PRO A 205 -3.53 -9.00 -15.87
CA PRO A 205 -3.39 -8.86 -17.33
C PRO A 205 -2.90 -7.46 -17.75
N ASN A 206 -3.13 -6.45 -16.94
CA ASN A 206 -2.75 -5.06 -17.22
C ASN A 206 -1.27 -4.79 -16.91
N THR A 207 -0.64 -5.61 -16.08
CA THR A 207 0.77 -5.48 -15.73
C THR A 207 1.65 -6.23 -16.73
N LYS A 208 2.66 -5.57 -17.30
CA LYS A 208 3.67 -6.19 -18.19
C LYS A 208 5.07 -6.16 -17.57
N VAL A 209 5.35 -5.22 -16.69
CA VAL A 209 6.60 -5.11 -15.95
C VAL A 209 6.32 -4.76 -14.49
N ILE A 210 7.07 -5.37 -13.58
CA ILE A 210 6.97 -5.14 -12.14
C ILE A 210 8.21 -4.38 -11.70
N THR A 211 8.03 -3.20 -11.12
CA THR A 211 9.10 -2.34 -10.61
C THR A 211 9.02 -2.26 -9.09
N LEU A 212 10.10 -2.58 -8.39
CA LEU A 212 10.16 -2.56 -6.94
C LEU A 212 11.25 -1.60 -6.46
N TYR A 213 10.92 -0.75 -5.50
CA TYR A 213 11.91 -0.10 -4.65
C TYR A 213 11.96 -0.84 -3.32
N ILE A 214 13.11 -1.43 -2.99
CA ILE A 214 13.27 -2.21 -1.77
C ILE A 214 14.48 -1.75 -0.95
N GLU A 215 14.30 -1.69 0.36
CA GLU A 215 15.35 -1.45 1.35
C GLU A 215 15.84 -2.78 1.95
N GLY A 216 14.95 -3.76 2.06
CA GLY A 216 15.24 -5.11 2.50
C GLY A 216 14.06 -6.05 2.29
N VAL A 217 14.31 -7.34 2.31
CA VAL A 217 13.30 -8.40 2.19
C VAL A 217 13.16 -9.09 3.56
N LYS A 218 11.93 -9.17 4.10
CA LYS A 218 11.66 -9.81 5.40
C LYS A 218 11.71 -11.34 5.31
N ASP A 219 11.06 -11.89 4.29
CA ASP A 219 11.04 -13.34 4.02
C ASP A 219 11.63 -13.64 2.65
N ALA A 220 12.91 -13.96 2.64
CA ALA A 220 13.63 -14.27 1.41
C ALA A 220 13.09 -15.52 0.70
N ARG A 221 12.57 -16.52 1.43
CA ARG A 221 12.02 -17.75 0.83
C ARG A 221 10.73 -17.46 0.10
N LYS A 222 9.82 -16.72 0.74
CA LYS A 222 8.55 -16.28 0.14
C LYS A 222 8.81 -15.41 -1.10
N PHE A 223 9.71 -14.44 -0.99
CA PHE A 223 10.10 -13.56 -2.08
C PHE A 223 10.65 -14.35 -3.29
N LEU A 224 11.61 -15.23 -3.08
CA LEU A 224 12.19 -16.04 -4.15
C LEU A 224 11.19 -17.00 -4.78
N ALA A 225 10.26 -17.55 -3.99
CA ALA A 225 9.19 -18.39 -4.52
C ALA A 225 8.25 -17.59 -5.43
N ALA A 226 7.90 -16.36 -5.08
CA ALA A 226 7.09 -15.46 -5.91
C ALA A 226 7.83 -15.08 -7.22
N VAL A 227 9.11 -14.70 -7.12
CA VAL A 227 9.95 -14.37 -8.27
C VAL A 227 10.05 -15.55 -9.24
N LYS A 228 10.30 -16.77 -8.73
CA LYS A 228 10.40 -17.99 -9.57
C LYS A 228 9.13 -18.26 -10.38
N LYS A 229 7.97 -17.98 -9.80
CA LYS A 229 6.68 -18.19 -10.46
C LYS A 229 6.30 -17.05 -11.40
N CYS A 230 6.93 -15.88 -11.24
CA CYS A 230 6.61 -14.70 -12.03
C CYS A 230 7.18 -14.85 -13.46
N GLY A 231 6.29 -14.88 -14.44
CA GLY A 231 6.67 -14.91 -15.86
C GLY A 231 6.92 -13.53 -16.47
N LYS A 232 6.85 -12.45 -15.69
CA LYS A 232 7.03 -11.07 -16.17
C LYS A 232 8.39 -10.51 -15.75
N PRO A 233 8.96 -9.57 -16.52
CA PRO A 233 10.16 -8.85 -16.11
C PRO A 233 9.99 -8.16 -14.75
N ILE A 234 10.99 -8.31 -13.88
CA ILE A 234 11.05 -7.65 -12.59
C ILE A 234 12.26 -6.72 -12.59
N VAL A 235 12.03 -5.45 -12.29
CA VAL A 235 13.06 -4.41 -12.14
C VAL A 235 13.12 -4.03 -10.67
N ILE A 236 14.31 -4.07 -10.06
CA ILE A 236 14.47 -3.72 -8.64
C ILE A 236 15.49 -2.59 -8.49
N PHE A 237 15.06 -1.52 -7.85
CA PHE A 237 15.95 -0.54 -7.25
C PHE A 237 16.17 -0.91 -5.78
N LYS A 238 17.38 -1.43 -5.48
CA LYS A 238 17.76 -1.83 -4.11
C LYS A 238 18.52 -0.70 -3.43
N ALA A 239 17.93 -0.13 -2.38
CA ALA A 239 18.58 0.89 -1.55
C ALA A 239 19.75 0.31 -0.73
N GLY A 240 20.67 1.18 -0.31
CA GLY A 240 21.77 0.79 0.58
C GLY A 240 22.93 0.09 -0.12
N ARG A 241 23.24 0.48 -1.35
CA ARG A 241 24.38 -0.05 -2.13
C ARG A 241 25.73 0.38 -1.56
N THR A 242 25.83 1.62 -1.08
CA THR A 242 27.03 2.12 -0.40
C THR A 242 26.93 1.89 1.11
N GLU A 243 28.07 1.89 1.81
CA GLU A 243 28.08 1.75 3.28
C GLU A 243 27.26 2.85 3.97
N GLN A 244 27.33 4.09 3.48
CA GLN A 244 26.53 5.20 3.98
C GLN A 244 25.04 4.99 3.69
N GLY A 245 24.69 4.56 2.48
CA GLY A 245 23.32 4.23 2.10
C GLY A 245 22.76 3.04 2.89
N ARG A 246 23.59 2.04 3.21
CA ARG A 246 23.24 0.91 4.07
C ARG A 246 22.90 1.37 5.48
N LYS A 247 23.76 2.18 6.09
CA LYS A 247 23.51 2.76 7.44
C LYS A 247 22.23 3.61 7.46
N ALA A 248 21.97 4.38 6.40
CA ALA A 248 20.73 5.15 6.27
C ALA A 248 19.50 4.24 6.17
N ALA A 249 19.54 3.20 5.35
CA ALA A 249 18.45 2.24 5.19
C ALA A 249 18.19 1.46 6.51
N GLU A 250 19.24 1.00 7.19
CA GLU A 250 19.14 0.31 8.49
C GLU A 250 18.54 1.22 9.56
N SER A 251 18.94 2.49 9.59
CA SER A 251 18.41 3.49 10.53
C SER A 251 16.92 3.76 10.27
N HIS A 252 16.51 3.78 8.99
CA HIS A 252 15.14 4.07 8.58
C HIS A 252 14.20 2.88 8.80
N THR A 253 14.63 1.67 8.44
CA THR A 253 13.76 0.47 8.49
C THR A 253 13.94 -0.36 9.76
N ARG A 254 15.00 -0.09 10.55
CA ARG A 254 15.43 -0.91 11.71
C ARG A 254 15.58 -2.40 11.36
N SER A 255 15.72 -2.74 10.08
CA SER A 255 16.02 -4.09 9.61
C SER A 255 17.47 -4.15 9.14
N LEU A 256 18.14 -5.29 9.37
CA LEU A 256 19.47 -5.55 8.82
C LEU A 256 19.36 -5.56 7.29
N ALA A 257 19.92 -4.55 6.64
CA ALA A 257 20.13 -4.58 5.21
C ALA A 257 21.14 -5.68 4.92
N GLY A 258 20.74 -6.74 4.22
CA GLY A 258 21.64 -7.81 3.82
C GLY A 258 22.82 -7.25 2.98
N LYS A 259 23.93 -7.98 2.94
CA LYS A 259 25.11 -7.59 2.14
C LYS A 259 24.70 -7.44 0.67
N ASP A 260 25.12 -6.35 0.05
CA ASP A 260 24.72 -5.97 -1.33
C ASP A 260 25.12 -7.06 -2.36
N GLU A 261 26.26 -7.72 -2.12
CA GLU A 261 26.76 -8.81 -2.98
C GLU A 261 25.78 -10.01 -3.01
N ILE A 262 25.06 -10.26 -1.90
CA ILE A 262 24.06 -11.34 -1.84
C ILE A 262 22.88 -10.98 -2.75
N TYR A 263 22.41 -9.73 -2.71
CA TYR A 263 21.35 -9.27 -3.59
C TYR A 263 21.78 -9.35 -5.07
N ASP A 264 23.01 -8.96 -5.41
CA ASP A 264 23.54 -9.05 -6.76
C ASP A 264 23.59 -10.48 -7.26
N ALA A 265 24.05 -11.43 -6.43
CA ALA A 265 24.08 -12.84 -6.77
C ALA A 265 22.66 -13.40 -7.03
N VAL A 266 21.73 -13.08 -6.13
CA VAL A 266 20.32 -13.47 -6.24
C VAL A 266 19.68 -12.87 -7.50
N PHE A 267 19.85 -11.58 -7.73
CA PHE A 267 19.24 -10.90 -8.87
C PHE A 267 19.76 -11.49 -10.20
N ARG A 268 21.05 -11.78 -10.32
CA ARG A 268 21.61 -12.47 -11.47
C ARG A 268 21.05 -13.88 -11.65
N GLN A 269 20.97 -14.67 -10.57
CA GLN A 269 20.46 -16.03 -10.62
C GLN A 269 19.01 -16.10 -11.05
N PHE A 270 18.17 -15.14 -10.60
CA PHE A 270 16.74 -15.11 -10.88
C PHE A 270 16.36 -14.19 -12.05
N ARG A 271 17.34 -13.67 -12.79
CA ARG A 271 17.12 -12.76 -13.93
C ARG A 271 16.32 -11.51 -13.57
N ILE A 272 16.49 -11.01 -12.36
CA ILE A 272 15.93 -9.75 -11.91
C ILE A 272 16.82 -8.63 -12.46
N HIS A 273 16.22 -7.65 -13.11
CA HIS A 273 16.97 -6.47 -13.56
C HIS A 273 17.21 -5.53 -12.38
N ARG A 274 18.47 -5.32 -12.04
CA ARG A 274 18.84 -4.33 -11.01
C ARG A 274 18.98 -2.97 -11.67
N ALA A 275 18.13 -2.01 -11.27
CA ALA A 275 18.29 -0.63 -11.69
C ALA A 275 19.56 -0.02 -11.08
N GLY A 276 20.30 0.76 -11.88
CA GLY A 276 21.38 1.60 -11.40
C GLY A 276 20.87 2.74 -10.51
N SER A 277 21.78 3.38 -9.80
CA SER A 277 21.45 4.62 -9.05
C SER A 277 21.32 5.78 -10.00
#